data_02584c8d6a64d300f21fb34854d968b2
#
_entry.id   02584c8d6a64d300f21fb34854d968b2
#
_cell.length_a   1.000
_cell.length_b   1.000
_cell.length_c   1.000
_cell.angle_alpha   90.00
_cell.angle_beta   90.00
_cell.angle_gamma   90.00
#
_symmetry.space_group_name_H-M   'P 1'
#
loop_
_entity.id
_entity.type
_entity.pdbx_description
1 polymer ?
#
loop_
_entity_poly.entity_id
_entity_poly.type
_entity_poly.pdbx_seq_one_letter_code
_entity_poly.pdbx_strand_id
1 'polypeptide(L)'
;MEYILCTDQQEEEGRTEAQIGYLRMSEFFMYDRDPEKVETYRKMMEKSELVKWNLMHGMYAYGAKDPVGYVKKVRKFTLKGVGDKVTQDMLILAGRDDHMIMPSLFCEEFDLLPNVRSLALQMYSNMDDAGNHCNMGNMKLALDTMVRWMDQMDDKNGTSLPAIERLVRRTVAPMV
;
A
#
# COMPACT_ATOMS: atom_id res chain seq x y z
N MET A 1 -4.47 3.06 -23.15
CA MET A 1 -4.22 2.99 -21.69
C MET A 1 -3.47 4.29 -21.38
N GLU A 2 -4.19 5.29 -20.85
CA GLU A 2 -3.54 6.54 -20.46
C GLU A 2 -2.76 6.28 -19.18
N TYR A 3 -1.44 6.41 -19.26
CA TYR A 3 -0.60 6.49 -18.09
C TYR A 3 -0.91 7.83 -17.40
N ILE A 4 -1.54 7.77 -16.25
CA ILE A 4 -1.59 8.93 -15.36
C ILE A 4 -0.14 9.16 -14.93
N LEU A 5 0.50 10.16 -15.53
CA LEU A 5 1.80 10.64 -15.08
C LEU A 5 1.59 11.23 -13.69
N CYS A 6 1.95 10.48 -12.67
CA CYS A 6 2.02 10.97 -11.31
C CYS A 6 3.15 12.01 -11.26
N THR A 7 2.81 13.29 -11.29
CA THR A 7 3.77 14.36 -11.03
C THR A 7 3.65 14.78 -9.58
N ASP A 8 4.76 15.09 -8.94
CA ASP A 8 4.83 15.51 -7.52
C ASP A 8 3.84 16.64 -7.19
N GLN A 9 3.60 17.55 -8.15
CA GLN A 9 2.63 18.64 -7.99
C GLN A 9 1.18 18.18 -7.88
N GLN A 10 0.79 17.12 -8.60
CA GLN A 10 -0.57 16.57 -8.54
C GLN A 10 -0.82 15.79 -7.26
N GLU A 11 0.23 15.29 -6.61
CA GLU A 11 0.11 14.55 -5.36
C GLU A 11 -0.19 15.45 -4.16
N GLU A 12 0.19 16.73 -4.21
CA GLU A 12 -0.09 17.70 -3.13
C GLU A 12 -1.44 18.42 -3.30
N GLU A 13 -2.03 18.39 -4.50
CA GLU A 13 -3.27 19.13 -4.81
C GLU A 13 -4.46 18.61 -4.01
N GLY A 14 -5.14 19.51 -3.30
CA GLY A 14 -6.30 19.17 -2.47
C GLY A 14 -5.98 18.55 -1.10
N ARG A 15 -4.70 18.41 -0.73
CA ARG A 15 -4.27 17.87 0.56
C ARG A 15 -4.08 18.97 1.60
N THR A 16 -4.29 18.63 2.87
CA THR A 16 -3.97 19.51 3.99
C THR A 16 -2.46 19.56 4.24
N GLU A 17 -1.97 20.63 4.87
CA GLU A 17 -0.55 20.74 5.27
C GLU A 17 -0.06 19.54 6.10
N ALA A 18 -0.92 18.99 6.96
CA ALA A 18 -0.59 17.82 7.76
C ALA A 18 -0.42 16.56 6.89
N GLN A 19 -1.27 16.37 5.87
CA GLN A 19 -1.16 15.28 4.90
C GLN A 19 0.09 15.41 4.04
N ILE A 20 0.37 16.61 3.52
CA ILE A 20 1.59 16.91 2.76
C ILE A 20 2.82 16.64 3.63
N GLY A 21 2.81 17.11 4.88
CA GLY A 21 3.89 16.86 5.81
C GLY A 21 4.14 15.37 6.07
N TYR A 22 3.07 14.58 6.13
CA TYR A 22 3.18 13.13 6.30
C TYR A 22 3.73 12.45 5.04
N LEU A 23 3.27 12.84 3.85
CA LEU A 23 3.76 12.31 2.58
C LEU A 23 5.26 12.57 2.40
N ARG A 24 5.69 13.81 2.60
CA ARG A 24 7.13 14.18 2.56
C ARG A 24 7.97 13.42 3.57
N MET A 25 7.37 13.09 4.71
CA MET A 25 8.01 12.25 5.70
C MET A 25 8.06 10.78 5.25
N SER A 26 7.02 10.27 4.62
CA SER A 26 7.01 8.92 4.04
C SER A 26 8.09 8.79 2.96
N GLU A 27 8.22 9.80 2.08
CA GLU A 27 9.34 9.89 1.13
C GLU A 27 10.68 9.85 1.84
N PHE A 28 10.86 10.66 2.88
CA PHE A 28 12.08 10.67 3.65
C PHE A 28 12.42 9.29 4.20
N PHE A 29 11.42 8.55 4.74
CA PHE A 29 11.63 7.18 5.22
C PHE A 29 11.96 6.19 4.11
N MET A 30 11.33 6.33 2.95
CA MET A 30 11.50 5.40 1.84
C MET A 30 12.79 5.67 1.05
N TYR A 31 13.14 6.94 0.84
CA TYR A 31 14.18 7.35 -0.10
C TYR A 31 15.41 7.99 0.55
N ASP A 32 15.35 8.44 1.82
CA ASP A 32 16.53 9.03 2.46
C ASP A 32 17.63 7.97 2.59
N ARG A 33 18.79 8.32 2.00
CA ARG A 33 19.95 7.45 1.96
C ARG A 33 20.72 7.41 3.27
N ASP A 34 20.47 8.34 4.18
CA ASP A 34 21.14 8.42 5.47
C ASP A 34 20.21 8.05 6.63
N PRO A 35 20.16 6.76 7.01
CA PRO A 35 19.34 6.30 8.12
C PRO A 35 19.88 6.73 9.50
N GLU A 36 21.04 7.38 9.57
CA GLU A 36 21.70 7.75 10.84
C GLU A 36 21.14 9.06 11.45
N LYS A 37 20.18 9.72 10.79
CA LYS A 37 19.58 10.99 11.27
C LYS A 37 18.60 10.81 12.43
N VAL A 38 19.07 10.26 13.55
CA VAL A 38 18.26 10.05 14.76
C VAL A 38 17.57 11.31 15.25
N GLU A 39 18.30 12.43 15.21
CA GLU A 39 17.77 13.73 15.64
C GLU A 39 16.64 14.23 14.73
N THR A 40 16.71 13.96 13.44
CA THR A 40 15.63 14.27 12.49
C THR A 40 14.36 13.53 12.84
N TYR A 41 14.45 12.22 13.10
CA TYR A 41 13.30 11.41 13.53
C TYR A 41 12.71 11.90 14.84
N ARG A 42 13.55 12.28 15.81
CA ARG A 42 13.08 12.83 17.09
C ARG A 42 12.30 14.12 16.89
N LYS A 43 12.80 15.05 16.10
CA LYS A 43 12.12 16.31 15.80
C LYS A 43 10.79 16.09 15.05
N MET A 44 10.73 15.10 14.17
CA MET A 44 9.48 14.72 13.50
C MET A 44 8.45 14.20 14.50
N MET A 45 8.87 13.33 15.43
CA MET A 45 8.00 12.79 16.50
C MET A 45 7.44 13.89 17.42
N GLU A 46 8.22 14.93 17.68
CA GLU A 46 7.80 16.07 18.51
C GLU A 46 6.76 16.94 17.81
N LYS A 47 6.79 17.01 16.47
CA LYS A 47 5.90 17.83 15.65
C LYS A 47 4.59 17.15 15.27
N SER A 48 4.53 15.83 15.27
CA SER A 48 3.37 15.08 14.79
C SER A 48 3.13 13.83 15.62
N GLU A 49 1.97 13.76 16.26
CA GLU A 49 1.53 12.56 16.99
C GLU A 49 1.35 11.35 16.07
N LEU A 50 0.94 11.56 14.82
CA LEU A 50 0.83 10.49 13.83
C LEU A 50 2.20 9.87 13.51
N VAL A 51 3.22 10.72 13.32
CA VAL A 51 4.61 10.30 13.10
C VAL A 51 5.15 9.53 14.31
N LYS A 52 4.92 10.09 15.48
CA LYS A 52 5.31 9.47 16.75
C LYS A 52 4.68 8.11 16.92
N TRP A 53 3.36 8.00 16.70
CA TRP A 53 2.64 6.75 16.75
C TRP A 53 3.21 5.73 15.75
N ASN A 54 3.41 6.12 14.49
CA ASN A 54 3.92 5.23 13.45
C ASN A 54 5.31 4.68 13.79
N LEU A 55 6.23 5.56 14.20
CA LEU A 55 7.59 5.15 14.59
C LEU A 55 7.58 4.26 15.84
N MET A 56 6.82 4.61 16.87
CA MET A 56 6.75 3.81 18.10
C MET A 56 6.10 2.44 17.83
N HIS A 57 4.99 2.42 17.09
CA HIS A 57 4.34 1.18 16.70
C HIS A 57 5.24 0.32 15.81
N GLY A 58 5.90 0.93 14.83
CA GLY A 58 6.86 0.24 13.97
C GLY A 58 8.06 -0.33 14.75
N MET A 59 8.64 0.45 15.65
CA MET A 59 9.70 -0.04 16.52
C MET A 59 9.26 -1.27 17.32
N TYR A 60 8.06 -1.21 17.89
CA TYR A 60 7.49 -2.35 18.63
C TYR A 60 7.28 -3.57 17.74
N ALA A 61 6.57 -3.40 16.61
CA ALA A 61 6.22 -4.49 15.70
C ALA A 61 7.44 -5.18 15.08
N TYR A 62 8.49 -4.42 14.79
CA TYR A 62 9.73 -4.95 14.20
C TYR A 62 10.84 -5.26 15.23
N GLY A 63 10.57 -5.07 16.52
CA GLY A 63 11.55 -5.29 17.58
C GLY A 63 12.80 -4.40 17.41
N ALA A 64 12.61 -3.15 17.01
CA ALA A 64 13.69 -2.17 16.88
C ALA A 64 13.85 -1.37 18.19
N LYS A 65 15.09 -1.00 18.52
CA LYS A 65 15.40 -0.26 19.75
C LYS A 65 15.28 1.26 19.58
N ASP A 66 15.35 1.73 18.35
CA ASP A 66 15.30 3.14 17.96
C ASP A 66 14.70 3.29 16.55
N PRO A 67 14.32 4.52 16.14
CA PRO A 67 13.74 4.78 14.83
C PRO A 67 14.64 4.38 13.66
N VAL A 68 15.95 4.58 13.78
CA VAL A 68 16.92 4.20 12.75
C VAL A 68 16.94 2.70 12.53
N GLY A 69 16.97 1.94 13.63
CA GLY A 69 16.89 0.48 13.58
C GLY A 69 15.59 -0.03 12.97
N TYR A 70 14.48 0.66 13.22
CA TYR A 70 13.19 0.36 12.58
C TYR A 70 13.27 0.58 11.07
N VAL A 71 13.72 1.76 10.62
CA VAL A 71 13.84 2.08 9.20
C VAL A 71 14.79 1.10 8.47
N LYS A 72 15.93 0.77 9.07
CA LYS A 72 16.86 -0.25 8.52
C LYS A 72 16.19 -1.61 8.35
N LYS A 73 15.27 -1.99 9.23
CA LYS A 73 14.51 -3.25 9.13
C LYS A 73 13.45 -3.20 8.04
N VAL A 74 12.64 -2.13 7.99
CA VAL A 74 11.56 -1.96 7.01
C VAL A 74 12.11 -1.93 5.58
N ARG A 75 13.23 -1.27 5.33
CA ARG A 75 13.86 -1.20 4.01
C ARG A 75 14.29 -2.55 3.42
N LYS A 76 14.29 -3.61 4.22
CA LYS A 76 14.52 -4.97 3.72
C LYS A 76 13.28 -5.59 3.08
N PHE A 77 12.10 -5.05 3.34
CA PHE A 77 10.86 -5.44 2.69
C PHE A 77 10.73 -4.65 1.39
N THR A 78 11.20 -5.23 0.32
CA THR A 78 11.21 -4.60 -1.00
C THR A 78 10.98 -5.65 -2.08
N LEU A 79 10.32 -5.25 -3.17
CA LEU A 79 10.17 -6.07 -4.38
C LEU A 79 11.43 -6.05 -5.25
N LYS A 80 12.39 -5.14 -5.00
CA LYS A 80 13.64 -5.08 -5.76
C LYS A 80 14.43 -6.38 -5.62
N GLY A 81 14.71 -7.03 -6.75
CA GLY A 81 15.42 -8.30 -6.83
C GLY A 81 14.61 -9.55 -6.46
N VAL A 82 13.29 -9.40 -6.20
CA VAL A 82 12.38 -10.52 -5.96
C VAL A 82 11.09 -10.43 -6.76
N GLY A 83 10.70 -9.23 -7.24
CA GLY A 83 9.46 -9.02 -7.96
C GLY A 83 9.39 -9.77 -9.30
N ASP A 84 10.53 -10.04 -9.92
CA ASP A 84 10.66 -10.88 -11.13
C ASP A 84 10.25 -12.34 -10.91
N LYS A 85 10.17 -12.79 -9.66
CA LYS A 85 9.74 -14.15 -9.28
C LYS A 85 8.22 -14.26 -9.10
N VAL A 86 7.52 -13.13 -9.06
CA VAL A 86 6.06 -13.10 -8.95
C VAL A 86 5.47 -13.36 -10.32
N THR A 87 4.73 -14.46 -10.45
CA THR A 87 4.15 -14.92 -11.73
C THR A 87 2.63 -15.05 -11.70
N GLN A 88 2.01 -14.76 -10.57
CA GLN A 88 0.57 -14.86 -10.34
C GLN A 88 -0.19 -13.71 -11.01
N ASP A 89 -1.53 -13.82 -11.05
CA ASP A 89 -2.38 -12.66 -11.30
C ASP A 89 -2.33 -11.74 -10.07
N MET A 90 -2.21 -10.43 -10.30
CA MET A 90 -2.09 -9.43 -9.25
C MET A 90 -3.17 -8.37 -9.40
N LEU A 91 -3.80 -8.01 -8.29
CA LEU A 91 -4.68 -6.84 -8.15
C LEU A 91 -4.10 -5.91 -7.11
N ILE A 92 -3.84 -4.68 -7.50
CA ILE A 92 -3.43 -3.60 -6.59
C ILE A 92 -4.63 -2.68 -6.39
N LEU A 93 -5.02 -2.45 -5.13
CA LEU A 93 -6.01 -1.45 -4.76
C LEU A 93 -5.32 -0.25 -4.14
N ALA A 94 -5.66 0.95 -4.60
CA ALA A 94 -5.00 2.17 -4.20
C ALA A 94 -6.01 3.28 -3.89
N GLY A 95 -5.70 4.13 -2.92
CA GLY A 95 -6.40 5.38 -2.66
C GLY A 95 -5.63 6.55 -3.24
N ARG A 96 -6.27 7.35 -4.11
CA ARG A 96 -5.65 8.56 -4.68
C ARG A 96 -5.32 9.59 -3.60
N ASP A 97 -6.18 9.69 -2.59
CA ASP A 97 -6.10 10.67 -1.52
C ASP A 97 -5.51 10.06 -0.24
N ASP A 98 -4.80 8.95 -0.38
CA ASP A 98 -4.12 8.29 0.73
C ASP A 98 -3.07 9.24 1.33
N HIS A 99 -3.16 9.48 2.63
CA HIS A 99 -2.25 10.35 3.35
C HIS A 99 -1.00 9.63 3.86
N MET A 100 -0.91 8.32 3.66
CA MET A 100 0.22 7.49 4.10
C MET A 100 1.02 6.92 2.94
N ILE A 101 0.38 6.62 1.82
CA ILE A 101 0.99 5.98 0.65
C ILE A 101 0.80 6.88 -0.57
N MET A 102 1.90 7.25 -1.18
CA MET A 102 1.84 8.11 -2.37
C MET A 102 1.39 7.32 -3.60
N PRO A 103 0.55 7.90 -4.45
CA PRO A 103 0.13 7.27 -5.71
C PRO A 103 1.29 6.85 -6.62
N SER A 104 2.40 7.59 -6.64
CA SER A 104 3.62 7.25 -7.38
C SER A 104 4.19 5.87 -7.03
N LEU A 105 4.06 5.43 -5.78
CA LEU A 105 4.55 4.13 -5.34
C LEU A 105 3.85 2.97 -6.06
N PHE A 106 2.59 3.13 -6.46
CA PHE A 106 1.88 2.10 -7.23
C PHE A 106 2.44 1.96 -8.64
N CYS A 107 2.90 3.07 -9.23
CA CYS A 107 3.58 3.05 -10.53
C CYS A 107 4.91 2.31 -10.42
N GLU A 108 5.68 2.52 -9.34
CA GLU A 108 6.92 1.79 -9.10
C GLU A 108 6.68 0.29 -8.90
N GLU A 109 5.59 -0.10 -8.22
CA GLU A 109 5.24 -1.52 -8.07
C GLU A 109 4.99 -2.20 -9.41
N PHE A 110 4.36 -1.50 -10.37
CA PHE A 110 4.17 -2.03 -11.74
C PHE A 110 5.49 -2.40 -12.39
N ASP A 111 6.49 -1.52 -12.31
CA ASP A 111 7.80 -1.73 -12.91
C ASP A 111 8.57 -2.87 -12.24
N LEU A 112 8.27 -3.13 -10.96
CA LEU A 112 8.92 -4.19 -10.18
C LEU A 112 8.30 -5.57 -10.38
N LEU A 113 7.20 -5.70 -11.11
CA LEU A 113 6.44 -6.94 -11.32
C LEU A 113 6.38 -7.37 -12.80
N PRO A 114 7.54 -7.53 -13.50
CA PRO A 114 7.57 -7.74 -14.95
C PRO A 114 7.03 -9.10 -15.41
N ASN A 115 6.96 -10.09 -14.55
CA ASN A 115 6.62 -11.47 -14.88
C ASN A 115 5.24 -11.92 -14.39
N VAL A 116 4.44 -11.02 -13.82
CA VAL A 116 3.08 -11.36 -13.39
C VAL A 116 2.22 -11.72 -14.61
N ARG A 117 1.39 -12.74 -14.46
CA ARG A 117 0.50 -13.23 -15.54
C ARG A 117 -0.51 -12.19 -15.97
N SER A 118 -1.06 -11.45 -15.02
CA SER A 118 -1.84 -10.24 -15.25
C SER A 118 -1.67 -9.27 -14.10
N LEU A 119 -1.74 -7.97 -14.38
CA LEU A 119 -1.65 -6.90 -13.40
C LEU A 119 -2.80 -5.93 -13.60
N ALA A 120 -3.61 -5.74 -12.56
CA ALA A 120 -4.70 -4.79 -12.53
C ALA A 120 -4.49 -3.80 -11.39
N LEU A 121 -4.70 -2.51 -11.67
CA LEU A 121 -4.76 -1.46 -10.65
C LEU A 121 -6.16 -0.89 -10.61
N GLN A 122 -6.76 -0.87 -9.43
CA GLN A 122 -7.96 -0.11 -9.14
C GLN A 122 -7.61 1.02 -8.20
N MET A 123 -7.65 2.25 -8.71
CA MET A 123 -7.45 3.46 -7.91
C MET A 123 -8.82 4.06 -7.59
N TYR A 124 -9.04 4.34 -6.32
CA TYR A 124 -10.22 5.03 -5.80
C TYR A 124 -9.90 6.47 -5.46
N SER A 125 -10.91 7.32 -5.51
CA SER A 125 -10.83 8.74 -5.15
C SER A 125 -11.79 9.07 -4.00
N ASN A 126 -11.79 10.31 -3.56
CA ASN A 126 -12.80 10.81 -2.61
C ASN A 126 -14.22 10.82 -3.21
N MET A 127 -14.37 10.79 -4.53
CA MET A 127 -15.68 10.65 -5.18
C MET A 127 -16.30 9.26 -4.96
N ASP A 128 -15.47 8.27 -4.68
CA ASP A 128 -15.88 6.89 -4.36
C ASP A 128 -16.00 6.65 -2.86
N ASP A 129 -15.72 7.67 -2.03
CA ASP A 129 -15.53 7.57 -0.58
C ASP A 129 -14.45 6.55 -0.16
N ALA A 130 -13.65 6.07 -1.09
CA ALA A 130 -12.63 5.05 -0.90
C ALA A 130 -11.20 5.55 -1.20
N GLY A 131 -11.02 6.85 -1.45
CA GLY A 131 -9.73 7.45 -1.79
C GLY A 131 -8.71 7.51 -0.65
N ASN A 132 -9.13 7.29 0.59
CA ASN A 132 -8.29 7.37 1.77
C ASN A 132 -7.50 6.07 2.04
N HIS A 133 -6.62 6.12 3.05
CA HIS A 133 -5.79 5.00 3.46
C HIS A 133 -6.61 3.74 3.73
N CYS A 134 -6.18 2.61 3.15
CA CYS A 134 -6.86 1.31 3.22
C CYS A 134 -8.33 1.33 2.74
N ASN A 135 -8.73 2.34 1.98
CA ASN A 135 -10.09 2.53 1.46
C ASN A 135 -11.18 2.53 2.57
N MET A 136 -10.80 3.01 3.76
CA MET A 136 -11.62 2.91 4.98
C MET A 136 -12.96 3.64 4.88
N GLY A 137 -13.07 4.68 4.05
CA GLY A 137 -14.31 5.41 3.84
C GLY A 137 -15.40 4.58 3.16
N ASN A 138 -15.01 3.65 2.27
CA ASN A 138 -15.91 2.73 1.58
C ASN A 138 -15.27 1.35 1.39
N MET A 139 -14.99 0.70 2.49
CA MET A 139 -14.36 -0.63 2.51
C MET A 139 -15.18 -1.67 1.73
N LYS A 140 -16.52 -1.54 1.74
CA LYS A 140 -17.40 -2.42 0.98
C LYS A 140 -17.07 -2.41 -0.51
N LEU A 141 -16.86 -1.22 -1.10
CA LEU A 141 -16.51 -1.09 -2.51
C LEU A 141 -15.18 -1.78 -2.83
N ALA A 142 -14.18 -1.63 -1.98
CA ALA A 142 -12.88 -2.28 -2.13
C ALA A 142 -13.02 -3.81 -2.06
N LEU A 143 -13.76 -4.33 -1.09
CA LEU A 143 -14.02 -5.78 -0.95
C LEU A 143 -14.81 -6.34 -2.13
N ASP A 144 -15.86 -5.65 -2.59
CA ASP A 144 -16.63 -6.06 -3.77
C ASP A 144 -15.75 -6.11 -5.04
N THR A 145 -14.78 -5.19 -5.14
CA THR A 145 -13.83 -5.20 -6.26
C THR A 145 -12.89 -6.40 -6.18
N MET A 146 -12.36 -6.72 -5.00
CA MET A 146 -11.53 -7.91 -4.80
C MET A 146 -12.29 -9.19 -5.18
N VAL A 147 -13.53 -9.34 -4.70
CA VAL A 147 -14.35 -10.53 -4.99
C VAL A 147 -14.63 -10.66 -6.47
N ARG A 148 -15.09 -9.58 -7.13
CA ARG A 148 -15.34 -9.59 -8.58
C ARG A 148 -14.09 -9.91 -9.39
N TRP A 149 -12.94 -9.36 -8.99
CA TRP A 149 -11.70 -9.67 -9.67
C TRP A 149 -11.31 -11.14 -9.50
N MET A 150 -11.46 -11.71 -8.31
CA MET A 150 -11.21 -13.12 -8.07
C MET A 150 -12.12 -14.02 -8.91
N ASP A 151 -13.42 -13.70 -9.00
CA ASP A 151 -14.37 -14.45 -9.85
C ASP A 151 -13.94 -14.41 -11.33
N GLN A 152 -13.53 -13.24 -11.83
CA GLN A 152 -13.02 -13.10 -13.19
C GLN A 152 -11.76 -13.95 -13.46
N MET A 153 -10.86 -14.02 -12.49
CA MET A 153 -9.64 -14.83 -12.63
C MET A 153 -9.97 -16.33 -12.63
N ASP A 154 -10.96 -16.75 -11.86
CA ASP A 154 -11.38 -18.14 -11.84
C ASP A 154 -12.09 -18.57 -13.11
N ASP A 155 -12.96 -17.72 -13.67
CA ASP A 155 -13.59 -17.98 -14.97
C ASP A 155 -12.55 -18.16 -16.06
N LYS A 156 -11.50 -17.33 -16.07
CA LYS A 156 -10.37 -17.46 -16.99
C LYS A 156 -9.60 -18.76 -16.81
N ASN A 157 -9.51 -19.27 -15.59
CA ASN A 157 -8.75 -20.48 -15.26
C ASN A 157 -9.61 -21.76 -15.26
N GLY A 158 -10.89 -21.66 -15.64
CA GLY A 158 -11.81 -22.80 -15.72
C GLY A 158 -12.25 -23.37 -14.36
N THR A 159 -12.15 -22.56 -13.29
CA THR A 159 -12.61 -22.90 -11.95
C THR A 159 -14.05 -22.45 -11.77
N SER A 160 -14.97 -23.38 -11.51
CA SER A 160 -16.42 -23.18 -11.66
C SER A 160 -17.18 -22.67 -10.43
N LEU A 161 -16.51 -22.15 -9.39
CA LEU A 161 -17.19 -21.64 -8.20
C LEU A 161 -16.92 -20.15 -7.99
N PRO A 162 -17.96 -19.33 -7.75
CA PRO A 162 -17.82 -17.93 -7.37
C PRO A 162 -16.84 -17.76 -6.18
N ALA A 163 -16.03 -16.71 -6.19
CA ALA A 163 -15.00 -16.48 -5.15
C ALA A 163 -15.62 -16.42 -3.74
N ILE A 164 -16.82 -15.86 -3.62
CA ILE A 164 -17.54 -15.77 -2.35
C ILE A 164 -17.90 -17.17 -1.80
N GLU A 165 -18.30 -18.10 -2.67
CA GLU A 165 -18.66 -19.46 -2.28
C GLU A 165 -17.44 -20.26 -1.82
N ARG A 166 -16.28 -20.01 -2.44
CA ARG A 166 -15.00 -20.61 -2.01
C ARG A 166 -14.51 -20.04 -0.69
N LEU A 167 -14.66 -18.74 -0.48
CA LEU A 167 -14.32 -18.09 0.77
C LEU A 167 -15.17 -18.70 1.92
N VAL A 168 -16.48 -18.84 1.71
CA VAL A 168 -17.40 -19.46 2.68
C VAL A 168 -17.02 -20.91 2.95
N ARG A 169 -16.71 -21.72 1.93
CA ARG A 169 -16.27 -23.11 2.11
C ARG A 169 -14.95 -23.24 2.88
N ARG A 170 -14.01 -22.32 2.69
CA ARG A 170 -12.73 -22.31 3.45
C ARG A 170 -12.94 -21.93 4.92
N THR A 171 -13.90 -21.04 5.19
CA THR A 171 -14.18 -20.56 6.56
C THR A 171 -15.03 -21.55 7.36
N VAL A 172 -15.80 -22.41 6.69
CA VAL A 172 -16.74 -23.37 7.32
C VAL A 172 -16.19 -24.80 7.24
N ALA A 173 -15.01 -25.03 6.70
CA ALA A 173 -14.39 -26.35 6.75
C ALA A 173 -14.23 -26.78 8.21
N PRO A 174 -14.75 -27.94 8.63
CA PRO A 174 -14.61 -28.38 10.02
C PRO A 174 -13.11 -28.54 10.34
N MET A 175 -12.72 -27.92 11.44
CA MET A 175 -11.44 -28.26 12.07
C MET A 175 -11.57 -29.72 12.54
N VAL A 176 -10.98 -30.62 11.76
CA VAL A 176 -10.79 -32.03 12.12
C VAL A 176 -9.41 -32.16 12.74
#